data_1e08aa159e927c12c8cb1d5dc2c4f55d
#
_entry.id   1e08aa159e927c12c8cb1d5dc2c4f55d
#
_cell.length_a   1.000
_cell.length_b   1.000
_cell.length_c   1.000
_cell.angle_alpha   90.00
_cell.angle_beta   90.00
_cell.angle_gamma   90.00
#
_symmetry.space_group_name_H-M   'P 1'
#
loop_
_entity.id
_entity.type
_entity.pdbx_description
1 polymer ?
#
loop_
_entity_poly.entity_id
_entity_poly.type
_entity_poly.pdbx_seq_one_letter_code
_entity_poly.pdbx_strand_id
1 'polypeptide(L)'
;MIPPNIKEQVLEHTDLVDLIGQTVQLRKSGSRFVGCCPFHQEKTPSFYVFPQTGTFKCFGCGEGGDAISFLQKRDGMSFTEAVKHLGKAYGVEVEEEEESAEAKQKRMHLEALQVTIEKVAAYYHKQFAASKEAQTYAFGRWGEEYCKQKDIGFSPKGGQGLLSLGVKKEFLEELGLINKGGYDMFAGRVTIPIRDRFGHVIGFTARCLGDEQLKYKNSRESILFHKSFVLFGLEDRKSVV
;
A
#
# COMPACT_ATOMS: atom_id res chain seq x y z
N MET A 1 -10.91 12.03 13.33
CA MET A 1 -9.94 12.31 12.22
C MET A 1 -9.40 13.72 12.44
N ILE A 2 -8.13 13.99 12.15
CA ILE A 2 -7.61 15.36 12.28
C ILE A 2 -7.97 16.16 11.03
N PRO A 3 -8.67 17.29 11.17
CA PRO A 3 -9.01 18.16 10.05
C PRO A 3 -7.74 18.69 9.33
N PRO A 4 -7.77 18.87 7.98
CA PRO A 4 -6.62 19.38 7.24
C PRO A 4 -6.09 20.73 7.71
N ASN A 5 -6.98 21.65 8.10
CA ASN A 5 -6.64 22.96 8.64
C ASN A 5 -5.86 22.88 9.96
N ILE A 6 -6.19 21.91 10.83
CA ILE A 6 -5.43 21.68 12.08
C ILE A 6 -4.03 21.16 11.80
N LYS A 7 -3.88 20.26 10.82
CA LYS A 7 -2.56 19.83 10.36
C LYS A 7 -1.70 21.01 9.89
N GLU A 8 -2.26 21.88 9.07
CA GLU A 8 -1.55 23.06 8.55
C GLU A 8 -1.17 24.00 9.68
N GLN A 9 -2.10 24.31 10.59
CA GLN A 9 -1.82 25.15 11.78
C GLN A 9 -0.71 24.56 12.65
N VAL A 10 -0.74 23.26 12.91
CA VAL A 10 0.31 22.60 13.70
C VAL A 10 1.68 22.72 13.01
N LEU A 11 1.74 22.52 11.70
CA LEU A 11 2.99 22.64 10.94
C LEU A 11 3.51 24.09 10.90
N GLU A 12 2.63 25.07 10.74
CA GLU A 12 2.99 26.51 10.74
C GLU A 12 3.54 26.98 12.09
N HIS A 13 3.01 26.47 13.20
CA HIS A 13 3.48 26.82 14.55
C HIS A 13 4.70 26.02 14.99
N THR A 14 5.06 24.94 14.30
CA THR A 14 6.17 24.08 14.67
C THR A 14 7.50 24.64 14.18
N ASP A 15 8.41 24.96 15.11
CA ASP A 15 9.81 25.21 14.77
C ASP A 15 10.51 23.87 14.49
N LEU A 16 10.68 23.57 13.19
CA LEU A 16 11.31 22.33 12.75
C LEU A 16 12.79 22.23 13.16
N VAL A 17 13.48 23.37 13.28
CA VAL A 17 14.91 23.40 13.67
C VAL A 17 15.02 23.06 15.15
N ASP A 18 14.16 23.62 15.98
CA ASP A 18 14.10 23.31 17.41
C ASP A 18 13.74 21.83 17.63
N LEU A 19 12.67 21.36 16.99
CA LEU A 19 12.23 19.98 17.09
C LEU A 19 13.33 18.96 16.74
N ILE A 20 14.00 19.17 15.62
CA ILE A 20 15.05 18.26 15.15
C ILE A 20 16.32 18.46 15.98
N GLY A 21 16.61 19.69 16.41
CA GLY A 21 17.76 20.05 17.23
C GLY A 21 17.80 19.36 18.59
N GLN A 22 16.66 18.90 19.10
CA GLN A 22 16.58 18.13 20.35
C GLN A 22 17.28 16.75 20.23
N THR A 23 17.47 16.23 19.01
CA THR A 23 18.05 14.89 18.78
C THR A 23 19.22 14.90 17.81
N VAL A 24 19.33 15.90 16.95
CA VAL A 24 20.36 16.01 15.91
C VAL A 24 21.17 17.28 16.16
N GLN A 25 22.51 17.16 16.25
CA GLN A 25 23.37 18.35 16.29
C GLN A 25 23.35 19.06 14.95
N LEU A 26 22.57 20.12 14.87
CA LEU A 26 22.42 20.95 13.68
C LEU A 26 23.44 22.08 13.64
N ARG A 27 24.05 22.29 12.48
CA ARG A 27 24.94 23.44 12.19
C ARG A 27 24.31 24.30 11.09
N LYS A 28 24.33 25.62 11.28
CA LYS A 28 23.82 26.55 10.26
C LYS A 28 24.71 26.53 9.01
N SER A 29 24.10 26.42 7.84
CA SER A 29 24.76 26.42 6.54
C SER A 29 23.95 27.28 5.56
N GLY A 30 24.25 28.59 5.52
CA GLY A 30 23.47 29.58 4.77
C GLY A 30 22.05 29.74 5.34
N SER A 31 21.02 29.54 4.53
CA SER A 31 19.60 29.61 4.89
C SER A 31 19.04 28.30 5.45
N ARG A 32 19.85 27.26 5.59
CA ARG A 32 19.48 25.92 6.01
C ARG A 32 20.34 25.44 7.18
N PHE A 33 19.96 24.32 7.79
CA PHE A 33 20.75 23.64 8.81
C PHE A 33 21.16 22.26 8.30
N VAL A 34 22.29 21.76 8.78
CA VAL A 34 22.85 20.47 8.38
C VAL A 34 23.35 19.69 9.59
N GLY A 35 23.16 18.38 9.62
CA GLY A 35 23.62 17.47 10.66
C GLY A 35 23.75 16.04 10.13
N CYS A 36 24.15 15.11 11.02
CA CYS A 36 24.10 13.69 10.70
C CYS A 36 22.67 13.16 10.81
N CYS A 37 22.30 12.29 9.88
CA CYS A 37 20.95 11.74 9.78
C CYS A 37 20.62 10.85 10.99
N PRO A 38 19.45 11.00 11.62
CA PRO A 38 19.02 10.12 12.69
C PRO A 38 18.44 8.78 12.19
N PHE A 39 18.21 8.63 10.88
CA PHE A 39 17.55 7.48 10.28
C PHE A 39 18.51 6.46 9.68
N HIS A 40 19.78 6.80 9.49
CA HIS A 40 20.85 5.89 9.06
C HIS A 40 22.19 6.31 9.64
N GLN A 41 23.15 5.37 9.71
CA GLN A 41 24.48 5.65 10.22
C GLN A 41 25.34 6.34 9.16
N GLU A 42 25.86 7.52 9.51
CA GLU A 42 26.79 8.27 8.67
C GLU A 42 27.81 9.04 9.51
N LYS A 43 28.97 9.30 8.93
CA LYS A 43 30.02 10.13 9.56
C LYS A 43 30.08 11.54 8.99
N THR A 44 29.58 11.73 7.76
CA THR A 44 29.56 13.00 7.05
C THR A 44 28.14 13.53 7.01
N PRO A 45 27.86 14.75 7.50
CA PRO A 45 26.51 15.31 7.55
C PRO A 45 25.85 15.38 6.17
N SER A 46 24.72 14.70 5.99
CA SER A 46 23.94 14.72 4.76
C SER A 46 22.44 15.04 4.98
N PHE A 47 22.08 15.31 6.23
CA PHE A 47 20.72 15.63 6.64
C PHE A 47 20.53 17.14 6.71
N TYR A 48 19.64 17.69 5.87
CA TYR A 48 19.37 19.11 5.75
C TYR A 48 17.97 19.43 6.27
N VAL A 49 17.88 20.55 7.01
CA VAL A 49 16.63 21.15 7.47
C VAL A 49 16.45 22.50 6.79
N PHE A 50 15.28 22.72 6.21
CA PHE A 50 14.91 23.93 5.47
C PHE A 50 13.82 24.69 6.23
N PRO A 51 14.18 25.65 7.10
CA PRO A 51 13.21 26.37 7.94
C PRO A 51 12.13 27.10 7.14
N GLN A 52 12.50 27.65 5.97
CA GLN A 52 11.58 28.44 5.14
C GLN A 52 10.42 27.61 4.58
N THR A 53 10.64 26.33 4.35
CA THR A 53 9.62 25.41 3.81
C THR A 53 9.08 24.45 4.85
N GLY A 54 9.59 24.48 6.10
CA GLY A 54 9.19 23.56 7.16
C GLY A 54 9.50 22.09 6.82
N THR A 55 10.56 21.82 6.05
CA THR A 55 10.88 20.47 5.57
C THR A 55 12.31 20.05 5.89
N PHE A 56 12.55 18.75 5.90
CA PHE A 56 13.90 18.18 5.95
C PHE A 56 14.14 17.22 4.77
N LYS A 57 15.41 17.01 4.45
CA LYS A 57 15.84 16.03 3.46
C LYS A 57 17.20 15.46 3.81
N CYS A 58 17.32 14.14 3.83
CA CYS A 58 18.60 13.45 3.87
C CYS A 58 19.05 13.07 2.45
N PHE A 59 20.21 13.51 2.03
CA PHE A 59 20.78 13.16 0.73
C PHE A 59 21.56 11.84 0.76
N GLY A 60 21.79 11.25 1.95
CA GLY A 60 22.41 9.94 2.11
C GLY A 60 21.41 8.78 1.91
N CYS A 61 20.33 8.76 2.68
CA CYS A 61 19.32 7.70 2.62
C CYS A 61 18.05 8.06 1.84
N GLY A 62 17.92 9.31 1.36
CA GLY A 62 16.75 9.76 0.61
C GLY A 62 15.52 10.13 1.47
N GLU A 63 15.57 9.97 2.81
CA GLU A 63 14.47 10.33 3.69
C GLU A 63 14.19 11.82 3.71
N GLY A 64 12.90 12.19 3.80
CA GLY A 64 12.50 13.59 3.85
C GLY A 64 11.03 13.74 4.24
N GLY A 65 10.64 14.96 4.60
CA GLY A 65 9.27 15.27 5.01
C GLY A 65 9.18 16.54 5.86
N ASP A 66 8.07 16.67 6.56
CA ASP A 66 7.74 17.72 7.51
C ASP A 66 7.97 17.28 8.98
N ALA A 67 7.59 18.11 9.93
CA ALA A 67 7.70 17.80 11.37
C ALA A 67 6.92 16.53 11.78
N ILE A 68 5.75 16.31 11.18
CA ILE A 68 4.93 15.13 11.46
C ILE A 68 5.66 13.88 10.97
N SER A 69 6.12 13.91 9.72
CA SER A 69 6.90 12.81 9.11
C SER A 69 8.16 12.48 9.90
N PHE A 70 8.81 13.51 10.47
CA PHE A 70 9.99 13.33 11.32
C PHE A 70 9.66 12.52 12.56
N LEU A 71 8.61 12.88 13.32
CA LEU A 71 8.20 12.16 14.53
C LEU A 71 7.71 10.73 14.22
N GLN A 72 6.96 10.56 13.13
CA GLN A 72 6.53 9.23 12.72
C GLN A 72 7.72 8.28 12.48
N LYS A 73 8.79 8.78 11.85
CA LYS A 73 9.98 7.98 11.55
C LYS A 73 10.92 7.80 12.74
N ARG A 74 11.10 8.84 13.55
CA ARG A 74 12.02 8.82 14.70
C ARG A 74 11.44 8.00 15.86
N ASP A 75 10.17 8.24 16.18
CA ASP A 75 9.54 7.74 17.40
C ASP A 75 8.51 6.64 17.14
N GLY A 76 8.25 6.30 15.85
CA GLY A 76 7.24 5.32 15.48
C GLY A 76 5.80 5.77 15.72
N MET A 77 5.57 7.07 15.90
CA MET A 77 4.24 7.62 16.17
C MET A 77 3.31 7.46 14.97
N SER A 78 2.04 7.22 15.23
CA SER A 78 1.01 7.38 14.20
C SER A 78 0.88 8.86 13.81
N PHE A 79 0.25 9.13 12.67
CA PHE A 79 -0.03 10.50 12.22
C PHE A 79 -0.78 11.31 13.29
N THR A 80 -1.81 10.73 13.88
CA THR A 80 -2.63 11.39 14.92
C THR A 80 -1.83 11.70 16.18
N GLU A 81 -0.99 10.76 16.63
CA GLU A 81 -0.12 10.95 17.79
C GLU A 81 0.90 12.06 17.55
N ALA A 82 1.52 12.07 16.36
CA ALA A 82 2.51 13.09 16.00
C ALA A 82 1.87 14.50 15.95
N VAL A 83 0.68 14.64 15.35
CA VAL A 83 -0.03 15.93 15.31
C VAL A 83 -0.42 16.41 16.71
N LYS A 84 -0.95 15.52 17.55
CA LYS A 84 -1.28 15.85 18.95
C LYS A 84 -0.04 16.24 19.76
N HIS A 85 1.06 15.53 19.57
CA HIS A 85 2.33 15.82 20.24
C HIS A 85 2.82 17.22 19.87
N LEU A 86 2.85 17.55 18.57
CA LEU A 86 3.24 18.88 18.10
C LEU A 86 2.26 19.96 18.56
N GLY A 87 0.95 19.72 18.46
CA GLY A 87 -0.06 20.66 18.92
C GLY A 87 0.15 21.02 20.39
N LYS A 88 0.36 20.01 21.25
CA LYS A 88 0.65 20.22 22.66
C LYS A 88 1.96 20.99 22.90
N ALA A 89 3.01 20.67 22.14
CA ALA A 89 4.32 21.30 22.27
C ALA A 89 4.34 22.77 21.82
N TYR A 90 3.58 23.11 20.78
CA TYR A 90 3.59 24.42 20.14
C TYR A 90 2.29 25.23 20.35
N GLY A 91 1.42 24.80 21.26
CA GLY A 91 0.25 25.57 21.70
C GLY A 91 -0.91 25.59 20.68
N VAL A 92 -1.02 24.60 19.83
CA VAL A 92 -2.16 24.42 18.91
C VAL A 92 -3.13 23.41 19.52
N GLU A 93 -4.38 23.81 19.74
CA GLU A 93 -5.42 22.91 20.23
C GLU A 93 -5.82 21.94 19.10
N VAL A 94 -5.63 20.64 19.35
CA VAL A 94 -5.93 19.58 18.38
C VAL A 94 -7.19 18.87 18.81
N GLU A 95 -8.33 19.34 18.34
CA GLU A 95 -9.59 18.62 18.46
C GLU A 95 -9.64 17.52 17.39
N GLU A 96 -9.92 16.29 17.84
CA GLU A 96 -10.27 15.23 16.90
C GLU A 96 -11.75 15.35 16.57
N GLU A 97 -12.06 15.57 15.30
CA GLU A 97 -13.41 15.24 14.85
C GLU A 97 -13.62 13.73 15.03
N GLU A 98 -14.62 13.36 15.80
CA GLU A 98 -15.06 11.98 15.87
C GLU A 98 -15.35 11.50 14.44
N GLU A 99 -14.69 10.41 14.05
CA GLU A 99 -14.97 9.77 12.76
C GLU A 99 -16.47 9.49 12.70
N SER A 100 -17.17 10.06 11.73
CA SER A 100 -18.61 9.81 11.62
C SER A 100 -18.86 8.31 11.53
N ALA A 101 -19.99 7.86 12.05
CA ALA A 101 -20.36 6.43 12.01
C ALA A 101 -20.32 5.89 10.57
N GLU A 102 -20.68 6.71 9.59
CA GLU A 102 -20.61 6.38 8.17
C GLU A 102 -19.17 6.23 7.65
N ALA A 103 -18.26 7.15 8.02
CA ALA A 103 -16.86 7.07 7.63
C ALA A 103 -16.18 5.85 8.24
N LYS A 104 -16.45 5.54 9.51
CA LYS A 104 -15.99 4.34 10.20
C LYS A 104 -16.51 3.07 9.52
N GLN A 105 -17.78 3.03 9.18
CA GLN A 105 -18.40 1.90 8.50
C GLN A 105 -17.78 1.69 7.10
N LYS A 106 -17.56 2.76 6.35
CA LYS A 106 -16.92 2.71 5.03
C LYS A 106 -15.49 2.19 5.12
N ARG A 107 -14.71 2.67 6.09
CA ARG A 107 -13.33 2.19 6.33
C ARG A 107 -13.32 0.70 6.67
N MET A 108 -14.15 0.25 7.62
CA MET A 108 -14.25 -1.16 7.99
C MET A 108 -14.69 -2.03 6.80
N HIS A 109 -15.58 -1.52 5.96
CA HIS A 109 -15.99 -2.23 4.74
C HIS A 109 -14.84 -2.40 3.75
N LEU A 110 -14.07 -1.33 3.48
CA LEU A 110 -12.88 -1.38 2.62
C LEU A 110 -11.81 -2.35 3.16
N GLU A 111 -11.55 -2.33 4.46
CA GLU A 111 -10.62 -3.26 5.13
C GLU A 111 -11.10 -4.72 4.95
N ALA A 112 -12.39 -4.98 5.10
CA ALA A 112 -12.95 -6.31 4.92
C ALA A 112 -12.85 -6.79 3.46
N LEU A 113 -13.04 -5.91 2.48
CA LEU A 113 -12.83 -6.22 1.06
C LEU A 113 -11.36 -6.52 0.77
N GLN A 114 -10.43 -5.74 1.35
CA GLN A 114 -8.99 -5.96 1.19
C GLN A 114 -8.56 -7.32 1.78
N VAL A 115 -9.02 -7.65 2.97
CA VAL A 115 -8.77 -8.98 3.58
C VAL A 115 -9.36 -10.10 2.72
N THR A 116 -10.51 -9.88 2.11
CA THR A 116 -11.15 -10.87 1.26
C THR A 116 -10.33 -11.15 0.01
N ILE A 117 -9.88 -10.13 -0.70
CA ILE A 117 -9.11 -10.32 -1.95
C ILE A 117 -7.74 -10.95 -1.69
N GLU A 118 -7.08 -10.62 -0.56
CA GLU A 118 -5.83 -11.27 -0.15
C GLU A 118 -6.01 -12.76 0.16
N LYS A 119 -7.12 -13.15 0.83
CA LYS A 119 -7.47 -14.57 1.03
C LYS A 119 -7.69 -15.29 -0.28
N VAL A 120 -8.31 -14.65 -1.27
CA VAL A 120 -8.50 -15.22 -2.60
C VAL A 120 -7.17 -15.39 -3.33
N ALA A 121 -6.26 -14.42 -3.22
CA ALA A 121 -4.91 -14.54 -3.79
C ALA A 121 -4.14 -15.72 -3.18
N ALA A 122 -4.17 -15.86 -1.85
CA ALA A 122 -3.55 -16.98 -1.15
C ALA A 122 -4.17 -18.33 -1.56
N TYR A 123 -5.50 -18.39 -1.73
CA TYR A 123 -6.19 -19.57 -2.23
C TYR A 123 -5.72 -19.95 -3.64
N TYR A 124 -5.68 -19.00 -4.57
CA TYR A 124 -5.22 -19.27 -5.92
C TYR A 124 -3.76 -19.72 -5.95
N HIS A 125 -2.91 -19.10 -5.15
CA HIS A 125 -1.51 -19.52 -5.02
C HIS A 125 -1.38 -20.98 -4.53
N LYS A 126 -2.16 -21.37 -3.51
CA LYS A 126 -2.22 -22.76 -3.02
C LYS A 126 -2.71 -23.72 -4.10
N GLN A 127 -3.74 -23.35 -4.88
CA GLN A 127 -4.24 -24.19 -5.96
C GLN A 127 -3.21 -24.32 -7.11
N PHE A 128 -2.43 -23.28 -7.39
CA PHE A 128 -1.34 -23.33 -8.33
C PHE A 128 -0.27 -24.34 -7.91
N ALA A 129 0.14 -24.31 -6.64
CA ALA A 129 1.10 -25.26 -6.09
C ALA A 129 0.62 -26.71 -6.18
N ALA A 130 -0.70 -26.95 -6.16
CA ALA A 130 -1.30 -28.27 -6.27
C ALA A 130 -1.54 -28.73 -7.72
N SER A 131 -1.46 -27.84 -8.72
CA SER A 131 -1.79 -28.14 -10.12
C SER A 131 -0.55 -28.26 -10.99
N LYS A 132 -0.14 -29.49 -11.31
CA LYS A 132 0.97 -29.72 -12.25
C LYS A 132 0.70 -29.16 -13.64
N GLU A 133 -0.55 -29.22 -14.12
CA GLU A 133 -0.96 -28.67 -15.43
C GLU A 133 -0.73 -27.16 -15.47
N ALA A 134 -1.21 -26.42 -14.46
CA ALA A 134 -1.04 -24.98 -14.36
C ALA A 134 0.44 -24.58 -14.24
N GLN A 135 1.23 -25.32 -13.44
CA GLN A 135 2.67 -25.09 -13.29
C GLN A 135 3.42 -25.31 -14.61
N THR A 136 3.20 -26.44 -15.27
CA THR A 136 3.85 -26.75 -16.55
C THR A 136 3.57 -25.66 -17.58
N TYR A 137 2.33 -25.22 -17.68
CA TYR A 137 1.93 -24.15 -18.58
C TYR A 137 2.60 -22.82 -18.23
N ALA A 138 2.52 -22.40 -16.96
CA ALA A 138 3.04 -21.11 -16.51
C ALA A 138 4.57 -21.05 -16.57
N PHE A 139 5.26 -22.10 -16.13
CA PHE A 139 6.73 -22.17 -16.16
C PHE A 139 7.27 -22.20 -17.60
N GLY A 140 6.61 -22.92 -18.50
CA GLY A 140 6.96 -22.93 -19.90
C GLY A 140 6.77 -21.58 -20.59
N ARG A 141 5.85 -20.75 -20.08
CA ARG A 141 5.53 -19.45 -20.68
C ARG A 141 6.30 -18.27 -20.12
N TRP A 142 6.47 -18.20 -18.80
CA TRP A 142 7.04 -17.04 -18.09
C TRP A 142 8.32 -17.37 -17.32
N GLY A 143 8.65 -18.63 -17.14
CA GLY A 143 9.73 -19.09 -16.28
C GLY A 143 9.30 -19.26 -14.81
N GLU A 144 9.94 -20.18 -14.12
CA GLU A 144 9.64 -20.51 -12.72
C GLU A 144 9.90 -19.32 -11.77
N GLU A 145 11.00 -18.62 -11.98
CA GLU A 145 11.40 -17.49 -11.13
C GLU A 145 10.37 -16.36 -11.22
N TYR A 146 9.95 -16.00 -12.42
CA TYR A 146 8.89 -15.00 -12.60
C TYR A 146 7.59 -15.41 -11.93
N CYS A 147 7.21 -16.68 -12.03
CA CYS A 147 6.00 -17.20 -11.42
C CYS A 147 6.03 -17.07 -9.88
N LYS A 148 7.19 -17.29 -9.26
CA LYS A 148 7.40 -17.11 -7.82
C LYS A 148 7.35 -15.64 -7.42
N GLN A 149 8.06 -14.76 -8.14
CA GLN A 149 8.11 -13.33 -7.85
C GLN A 149 6.74 -12.64 -7.94
N LYS A 150 5.87 -13.12 -8.82
CA LYS A 150 4.54 -12.53 -9.07
C LYS A 150 3.41 -13.24 -8.34
N ASP A 151 3.69 -14.16 -7.43
CA ASP A 151 2.69 -14.92 -6.67
C ASP A 151 1.59 -15.52 -7.56
N ILE A 152 2.01 -16.10 -8.69
CA ILE A 152 1.07 -16.66 -9.67
C ILE A 152 0.18 -17.70 -8.99
N GLY A 153 -1.11 -17.64 -9.32
CA GLY A 153 -2.14 -18.52 -8.81
C GLY A 153 -2.83 -19.31 -9.91
N PHE A 154 -3.76 -20.14 -9.50
CA PHE A 154 -4.64 -20.90 -10.40
C PHE A 154 -6.04 -21.02 -9.81
N SER A 155 -7.06 -20.74 -10.59
CA SER A 155 -8.44 -21.04 -10.24
C SER A 155 -8.86 -22.37 -10.84
N PRO A 156 -9.16 -23.40 -10.05
CA PRO A 156 -9.58 -24.71 -10.57
C PRO A 156 -10.88 -24.64 -11.36
N LYS A 157 -11.05 -25.58 -12.30
CA LYS A 157 -12.35 -25.82 -12.95
C LYS A 157 -13.37 -26.27 -11.89
N GLY A 158 -14.63 -25.85 -12.02
CA GLY A 158 -15.69 -26.17 -11.06
C GLY A 158 -16.13 -24.97 -10.21
N GLY A 159 -15.31 -23.97 -10.04
CA GLY A 159 -15.62 -22.57 -9.77
C GLY A 159 -16.31 -22.21 -8.45
N GLN A 160 -16.48 -23.10 -7.48
CA GLN A 160 -17.13 -22.76 -6.19
C GLN A 160 -16.19 -22.75 -4.98
N GLY A 161 -14.88 -22.94 -5.21
CA GLY A 161 -13.88 -23.00 -4.12
C GLY A 161 -13.76 -21.72 -3.32
N LEU A 162 -14.06 -20.55 -3.89
CA LEU A 162 -14.01 -19.27 -3.17
C LEU A 162 -15.04 -19.17 -2.06
N LEU A 163 -16.19 -19.82 -2.19
CA LEU A 163 -17.24 -19.82 -1.16
C LEU A 163 -16.83 -20.58 0.11
N SER A 164 -15.83 -21.47 0.02
CA SER A 164 -15.31 -22.21 1.18
C SER A 164 -14.28 -21.45 2.01
N LEU A 165 -13.91 -20.21 1.62
CA LEU A 165 -12.87 -19.41 2.28
C LEU A 165 -13.31 -18.75 3.58
N GLY A 166 -14.56 -18.93 4.01
CA GLY A 166 -15.12 -18.28 5.21
C GLY A 166 -15.22 -16.76 5.08
N VAL A 167 -15.35 -16.24 3.85
CA VAL A 167 -15.60 -14.83 3.55
C VAL A 167 -17.05 -14.64 3.10
N LYS A 168 -17.58 -13.43 3.28
CA LYS A 168 -18.94 -13.13 2.85
C LYS A 168 -19.08 -13.21 1.34
N LYS A 169 -20.12 -13.86 0.85
CA LYS A 169 -20.42 -13.99 -0.58
C LYS A 169 -20.55 -12.64 -1.25
N GLU A 170 -21.20 -11.69 -0.58
CA GLU A 170 -21.42 -10.33 -1.04
C GLU A 170 -20.09 -9.62 -1.34
N PHE A 171 -19.05 -9.84 -0.55
CA PHE A 171 -17.72 -9.24 -0.78
C PHE A 171 -17.04 -9.82 -2.02
N LEU A 172 -17.21 -11.14 -2.27
CA LEU A 172 -16.70 -11.75 -3.49
C LEU A 172 -17.44 -11.25 -4.73
N GLU A 173 -18.75 -11.02 -4.64
CA GLU A 173 -19.56 -10.45 -5.71
C GLU A 173 -19.19 -9.00 -5.99
N GLU A 174 -19.05 -8.17 -4.93
CA GLU A 174 -18.65 -6.76 -5.00
C GLU A 174 -17.26 -6.59 -5.64
N LEU A 175 -16.32 -7.46 -5.29
CA LEU A 175 -14.99 -7.52 -5.89
C LEU A 175 -15.00 -8.10 -7.33
N GLY A 176 -16.15 -8.57 -7.81
CA GLY A 176 -16.28 -9.16 -9.13
C GLY A 176 -15.52 -10.48 -9.31
N LEU A 177 -15.25 -11.19 -8.20
CA LEU A 177 -14.51 -12.46 -8.19
C LEU A 177 -15.42 -13.66 -8.45
N ILE A 178 -16.70 -13.54 -8.12
CA ILE A 178 -17.73 -14.53 -8.44
C ILE A 178 -18.91 -13.86 -9.16
N ASN A 179 -19.70 -14.67 -9.87
CA ASN A 179 -20.98 -14.24 -10.41
C ASN A 179 -22.11 -14.45 -9.37
N LYS A 180 -23.33 -14.01 -9.67
CA LYS A 180 -24.51 -14.19 -8.82
C LYS A 180 -24.79 -15.65 -8.43
N GLY A 181 -24.40 -16.59 -9.29
CA GLY A 181 -24.48 -18.03 -9.04
C GLY A 181 -23.38 -18.58 -8.13
N GLY A 182 -22.43 -17.74 -7.67
CA GLY A 182 -21.32 -18.18 -6.83
C GLY A 182 -20.15 -18.79 -7.59
N TYR A 183 -20.14 -18.73 -8.93
CA TYR A 183 -19.07 -19.29 -9.74
C TYR A 183 -17.92 -18.30 -9.88
N ASP A 184 -16.70 -18.80 -9.71
CA ASP A 184 -15.46 -18.06 -9.87
C ASP A 184 -15.33 -17.53 -11.30
N MET A 185 -15.05 -16.25 -11.42
CA MET A 185 -14.90 -15.55 -12.70
C MET A 185 -13.64 -15.98 -13.47
N PHE A 186 -12.68 -16.58 -12.79
CA PHE A 186 -11.39 -17.02 -13.35
C PHE A 186 -11.26 -18.55 -13.43
N ALA A 187 -12.34 -19.30 -13.23
CA ALA A 187 -12.31 -20.76 -13.24
C ALA A 187 -11.57 -21.34 -14.47
N GLY A 188 -10.65 -22.29 -14.24
CA GLY A 188 -9.82 -22.94 -15.24
C GLY A 188 -8.66 -22.09 -15.77
N ARG A 189 -8.28 -21.00 -15.08
CA ARG A 189 -7.26 -20.04 -15.54
C ARG A 189 -6.12 -19.89 -14.54
N VAL A 190 -4.92 -19.66 -15.06
CA VAL A 190 -3.78 -19.16 -14.29
C VAL A 190 -4.04 -17.69 -13.98
N THR A 191 -3.96 -17.32 -12.69
CA THR A 191 -4.22 -15.96 -12.21
C THR A 191 -2.92 -15.26 -11.84
N ILE A 192 -2.82 -13.98 -12.15
CA ILE A 192 -1.71 -13.11 -11.80
C ILE A 192 -2.31 -11.98 -10.97
N PRO A 193 -1.94 -11.80 -9.70
CA PRO A 193 -2.45 -10.71 -8.89
C PRO A 193 -1.98 -9.36 -9.42
N ILE A 194 -2.87 -8.39 -9.41
CA ILE A 194 -2.58 -6.99 -9.68
C ILE A 194 -2.46 -6.31 -8.32
N ARG A 195 -1.33 -5.63 -8.10
CA ARG A 195 -1.02 -4.98 -6.83
C ARG A 195 -0.98 -3.47 -6.99
N ASP A 196 -1.35 -2.77 -5.93
CA ASP A 196 -1.16 -1.33 -5.83
C ASP A 196 0.32 -0.97 -5.53
N ARG A 197 0.61 0.33 -5.41
CA ARG A 197 1.96 0.84 -5.08
C ARG A 197 2.48 0.41 -3.70
N PHE A 198 1.60 -0.07 -2.83
CA PHE A 198 1.94 -0.54 -1.49
C PHE A 198 2.09 -2.06 -1.42
N GLY A 199 1.81 -2.77 -2.53
CA GLY A 199 1.89 -4.22 -2.63
C GLY A 199 0.60 -4.96 -2.29
N HIS A 200 -0.50 -4.27 -1.98
CA HIS A 200 -1.80 -4.89 -1.72
C HIS A 200 -2.43 -5.40 -3.00
N VAL A 201 -3.01 -6.60 -2.96
CA VAL A 201 -3.77 -7.13 -4.09
C VAL A 201 -5.06 -6.33 -4.27
N ILE A 202 -5.29 -5.82 -5.48
CA ILE A 202 -6.48 -5.03 -5.82
C ILE A 202 -7.32 -5.68 -6.91
N GLY A 203 -6.79 -6.69 -7.60
CA GLY A 203 -7.46 -7.40 -8.68
C GLY A 203 -6.61 -8.53 -9.23
N PHE A 204 -7.08 -9.13 -10.31
CA PHE A 204 -6.38 -10.19 -11.01
C PHE A 204 -6.47 -10.01 -12.52
N THR A 205 -5.41 -10.40 -13.22
CA THR A 205 -5.49 -10.82 -14.62
C THR A 205 -5.36 -12.32 -14.69
N ALA A 206 -6.08 -12.96 -15.59
CA ALA A 206 -6.09 -14.42 -15.69
C ALA A 206 -5.96 -14.89 -17.14
N ARG A 207 -5.17 -15.94 -17.35
CA ARG A 207 -4.93 -16.52 -18.66
C ARG A 207 -5.45 -17.95 -18.73
N CYS A 208 -6.11 -18.30 -19.84
CA CYS A 208 -6.53 -19.69 -20.09
C CYS A 208 -5.30 -20.59 -20.36
N LEU A 209 -5.46 -21.88 -20.03
CA LEU A 209 -4.43 -22.90 -20.28
C LEU A 209 -4.44 -23.42 -21.74
N GLY A 210 -5.55 -23.26 -22.44
CA GLY A 210 -5.75 -23.71 -23.80
C GLY A 210 -5.98 -22.57 -24.80
N ASP A 211 -6.52 -22.94 -25.99
CA ASP A 211 -6.80 -22.03 -27.11
C ASP A 211 -8.23 -21.44 -27.07
N GLU A 212 -8.67 -21.00 -25.88
CA GLU A 212 -9.94 -20.29 -25.76
C GLU A 212 -9.89 -18.97 -26.53
N GLN A 213 -11.03 -18.51 -27.09
CA GLN A 213 -11.12 -17.24 -27.80
C GLN A 213 -10.67 -16.06 -26.94
N LEU A 214 -11.01 -16.07 -25.64
CA LEU A 214 -10.60 -15.05 -24.68
C LEU A 214 -9.37 -15.54 -23.91
N LYS A 215 -8.18 -15.26 -24.46
CA LYS A 215 -6.90 -15.68 -23.84
C LYS A 215 -6.65 -15.04 -22.47
N TYR A 216 -6.99 -13.75 -22.29
CA TYR A 216 -6.84 -13.02 -21.04
C TYR A 216 -8.18 -12.50 -20.54
N LYS A 217 -8.37 -12.55 -19.22
CA LYS A 217 -9.54 -12.02 -18.53
C LYS A 217 -9.06 -11.23 -17.30
N ASN A 218 -9.46 -9.97 -17.21
CA ASN A 218 -9.12 -9.11 -16.09
C ASN A 218 -10.29 -9.00 -15.10
N SER A 219 -9.98 -8.66 -13.84
CA SER A 219 -10.99 -8.25 -12.88
C SER A 219 -11.90 -7.16 -13.45
N ARG A 220 -13.15 -7.18 -13.03
CA ARG A 220 -14.09 -6.09 -13.28
C ARG A 220 -13.70 -4.88 -12.43
N GLU A 221 -14.17 -3.70 -12.83
CA GLU A 221 -14.12 -2.50 -11.99
C GLU A 221 -14.76 -2.79 -10.62
N SER A 222 -14.10 -2.37 -9.57
CA SER A 222 -14.56 -2.50 -8.19
C SER A 222 -14.07 -1.31 -7.37
N ILE A 223 -14.48 -1.22 -6.12
CA ILE A 223 -14.01 -0.15 -5.23
C ILE A 223 -12.48 -0.21 -4.98
N LEU A 224 -11.85 -1.39 -5.12
CA LEU A 224 -10.40 -1.55 -5.00
C LEU A 224 -9.66 -1.44 -6.33
N PHE A 225 -10.33 -1.69 -7.47
CA PHE A 225 -9.69 -1.82 -8.77
C PHE A 225 -10.35 -0.95 -9.85
N HIS A 226 -9.62 0.06 -10.30
CA HIS A 226 -9.97 0.91 -11.44
C HIS A 226 -8.91 0.76 -12.53
N LYS A 227 -9.29 0.20 -13.67
CA LYS A 227 -8.36 -0.09 -14.80
C LYS A 227 -7.60 1.12 -15.28
N SER A 228 -8.23 2.30 -15.27
CA SER A 228 -7.63 3.56 -15.71
C SER A 228 -6.52 4.09 -14.78
N PHE A 229 -6.49 3.65 -13.51
CA PHE A 229 -5.52 4.13 -12.53
C PHE A 229 -4.42 3.12 -12.20
N VAL A 230 -4.50 1.91 -12.75
CA VAL A 230 -3.55 0.84 -12.45
C VAL A 230 -2.64 0.57 -13.64
N LEU A 231 -1.34 0.83 -13.45
CA LEU A 231 -0.29 0.37 -14.35
C LEU A 231 0.21 -0.99 -13.86
N PHE A 232 0.07 -2.03 -14.69
CA PHE A 232 0.59 -3.35 -14.38
C PHE A 232 2.11 -3.30 -14.12
N GLY A 233 2.58 -3.88 -13.01
CA GLY A 233 4.00 -3.86 -12.64
C GLY A 233 4.48 -2.54 -12.05
N LEU A 234 3.59 -1.71 -11.48
CA LEU A 234 3.95 -0.44 -10.84
C LEU A 234 4.90 -0.65 -9.66
N GLU A 235 4.75 -1.75 -8.94
CA GLU A 235 5.61 -2.17 -7.83
C GLU A 235 7.06 -2.45 -8.25
N ASP A 236 7.30 -2.80 -9.53
CA ASP A 236 8.63 -3.07 -10.07
C ASP A 236 9.42 -1.80 -10.41
N ARG A 237 8.78 -0.63 -10.41
CA ARG A 237 9.40 0.65 -10.81
C ARG A 237 10.22 1.34 -9.72
N LYS A 238 10.43 0.72 -8.56
CA LYS A 238 11.27 1.28 -7.48
C LYS A 238 12.77 1.36 -7.81
N SER A 239 13.20 0.94 -8.99
CA SER A 239 14.60 0.87 -9.40
C SER A 239 14.99 1.77 -10.58
N VAL A 240 14.18 2.76 -10.96
CA VAL A 240 14.54 3.71 -12.01
C VAL A 240 14.24 5.14 -11.54
N VAL A 241 15.07 5.64 -10.65
CA VAL A 241 15.50 7.04 -10.55
C VAL A 241 16.92 7.08 -9.98
#